data_9af3404f820ac0de5764692f9227b9e6
#
_entry.id   9af3404f820ac0de5764692f9227b9e6
#
_cell.length_a   1.000
_cell.length_b   1.000
_cell.length_c   1.000
_cell.angle_alpha   90.00
_cell.angle_beta   90.00
_cell.angle_gamma   90.00
#
_symmetry.space_group_name_H-M   'P 1'
#
loop_
_entity.id
_entity.type
_entity.pdbx_description
1 polymer ?
#
loop_
_entity_poly.entity_id
_entity_poly.type
_entity_poly.pdbx_seq_one_letter_code
_entity_poly.pdbx_strand_id
1 'polypeptide(L)'
;MCRQVASAAELADHFAIRRRIFVDEQAIFTESDLDLHDRDTSAVALMGYCDGVAAGTVRLVAIDPADGIWQGDRLAVLAPYRTRGLGAPLVRCAVATAAVLGGHLMSAHIQLPNVRFFQRLGWETRGDPEIYAGLVHQPMSIELPPPDEARATVRRLAAGVSARDL
;
A
#
# COMPACT_ATOMS: atom_id res chain seq x y z
N MET A 1 2.46 -12.67 5.53
CA MET A 1 1.23 -12.19 6.17
C MET A 1 1.07 -10.68 5.93
N CYS A 2 -0.13 -10.20 5.61
CA CYS A 2 -0.41 -8.77 5.49
C CYS A 2 -1.75 -8.46 6.14
N ARG A 3 -1.81 -7.41 6.96
CA ARG A 3 -3.04 -7.00 7.66
C ARG A 3 -2.99 -5.54 8.10
N GLN A 4 -4.13 -5.04 8.53
CA GLN A 4 -4.22 -3.72 9.15
C GLN A 4 -3.46 -3.70 10.49
N VAL A 5 -2.84 -2.56 10.77
CA VAL A 5 -2.20 -2.25 12.05
C VAL A 5 -3.26 -2.31 13.17
N ALA A 6 -2.96 -3.02 14.25
CA ALA A 6 -3.92 -3.28 15.34
C ALA A 6 -3.50 -2.65 16.68
N SER A 7 -2.33 -2.05 16.78
CA SER A 7 -1.83 -1.45 18.03
C SER A 7 -0.97 -0.21 17.77
N ALA A 8 -0.79 0.60 18.80
CA ALA A 8 0.11 1.75 18.76
C ALA A 8 1.58 1.34 18.50
N ALA A 9 2.01 0.19 18.99
CA ALA A 9 3.34 -0.34 18.73
C ALA A 9 3.53 -0.69 17.24
N GLU A 10 2.56 -1.36 16.62
CA GLU A 10 2.59 -1.66 15.18
C GLU A 10 2.52 -0.39 14.33
N LEU A 11 1.78 0.63 14.77
CA LEU A 11 1.75 1.92 14.10
C LEU A 11 3.11 2.61 14.16
N ALA A 12 3.81 2.53 15.29
CA ALA A 12 5.17 3.03 15.41
C ALA A 12 6.14 2.28 14.47
N ASP A 13 6.02 0.96 14.35
CA ASP A 13 6.80 0.17 13.40
C ASP A 13 6.50 0.56 11.94
N HIS A 14 5.22 0.81 11.62
CA HIS A 14 4.78 1.28 10.32
C HIS A 14 5.47 2.61 9.96
N PHE A 15 5.49 3.58 10.86
CA PHE A 15 6.18 4.86 10.63
C PHE A 15 7.70 4.70 10.56
N ALA A 16 8.29 3.82 11.38
CA ALA A 16 9.73 3.56 11.35
C ALA A 16 10.19 2.95 10.01
N ILE A 17 9.44 2.02 9.45
CA ILE A 17 9.72 1.44 8.12
C ILE A 17 9.61 2.51 7.03
N ARG A 18 8.56 3.32 7.04
CA ARG A 18 8.36 4.43 6.09
C ARG A 18 9.53 5.41 6.14
N ARG A 19 9.90 5.86 7.34
CA ARG A 19 11.03 6.76 7.54
C ARG A 19 12.31 6.18 6.94
N ARG A 20 12.62 4.93 7.27
CA ARG A 20 13.82 4.25 6.77
C ARG A 20 13.89 4.19 5.24
N ILE A 21 12.76 4.00 4.57
CA ILE A 21 12.72 3.91 3.11
C ILE A 21 12.65 5.29 2.46
N PHE A 22 11.71 6.12 2.85
CA PHE A 22 11.42 7.36 2.13
C PHE A 22 12.32 8.54 2.52
N VAL A 23 12.86 8.53 3.74
CA VAL A 23 13.80 9.56 4.21
C VAL A 23 15.24 9.08 4.07
N ASP A 24 15.59 7.97 4.73
CA ASP A 24 16.98 7.55 4.87
C ASP A 24 17.54 6.88 3.61
N GLU A 25 16.76 6.05 2.91
CA GLU A 25 17.22 5.31 1.73
C GLU A 25 16.98 6.07 0.42
N GLN A 26 15.74 6.51 0.17
CA GLN A 26 15.36 7.14 -1.09
C GLN A 26 15.54 8.66 -1.10
N ALA A 27 15.67 9.30 0.06
CA ALA A 27 15.78 10.75 0.25
C ALA A 27 14.68 11.55 -0.50
N ILE A 28 13.47 10.97 -0.64
CA ILE A 28 12.31 11.66 -1.24
C ILE A 28 11.83 12.77 -0.30
N PHE A 29 11.90 12.52 1.00
CA PHE A 29 11.58 13.48 2.05
C PHE A 29 12.84 13.78 2.87
N THR A 30 13.00 15.04 3.30
CA THR A 30 14.23 15.48 3.98
C THR A 30 14.26 15.08 5.45
N GLU A 31 13.17 15.30 6.19
CA GLU A 31 13.13 15.08 7.65
C GLU A 31 12.11 14.01 8.03
N SER A 32 10.96 14.02 7.38
CA SER A 32 9.84 13.12 7.66
C SER A 32 8.97 12.93 6.42
N ASP A 33 8.42 11.73 6.26
CA ASP A 33 7.42 11.42 5.25
C ASP A 33 5.98 11.57 5.78
N LEU A 34 5.82 12.03 7.02
CA LEU A 34 4.53 12.28 7.64
C LEU A 34 3.84 13.48 7.00
N ASP A 35 2.53 13.37 6.80
CA ASP A 35 1.69 14.41 6.22
C ASP A 35 0.35 14.57 6.98
N LEU A 36 -0.56 15.36 6.44
CA LEU A 36 -1.87 15.58 7.07
C LEU A 36 -2.71 14.33 7.16
N HIS A 37 -2.56 13.39 6.24
CA HIS A 37 -3.29 12.12 6.25
C HIS A 37 -2.89 11.22 7.41
N ASP A 38 -1.67 11.32 7.93
CA ASP A 38 -1.25 10.56 9.11
C ASP A 38 -1.90 11.03 10.41
N ARG A 39 -2.52 12.21 10.39
CA ARG A 39 -3.32 12.77 11.49
C ARG A 39 -4.81 12.49 11.34
N ASP A 40 -5.21 12.03 10.15
CA ASP A 40 -6.59 11.71 9.84
C ASP A 40 -6.91 10.30 10.33
N THR A 41 -7.93 10.19 11.17
CA THR A 41 -8.40 8.89 11.70
C THR A 41 -9.00 7.99 10.63
N SER A 42 -9.30 8.51 9.42
CA SER A 42 -9.77 7.72 8.28
C SER A 42 -8.64 7.04 7.50
N ALA A 43 -7.38 7.44 7.70
CA ALA A 43 -6.25 6.78 7.08
C ALA A 43 -6.05 5.36 7.63
N VAL A 44 -5.85 4.40 6.74
CA VAL A 44 -5.68 2.99 7.10
C VAL A 44 -4.22 2.59 6.87
N ALA A 45 -3.54 2.22 7.96
CA ALA A 45 -2.18 1.69 7.91
C ALA A 45 -2.21 0.16 7.80
N LEU A 46 -1.53 -0.38 6.78
CA LEU A 46 -1.37 -1.82 6.57
C LEU A 46 0.10 -2.20 6.76
N MET A 47 0.32 -3.38 7.33
CA MET A 47 1.65 -3.93 7.61
C MET A 47 1.84 -5.28 6.94
N GLY A 48 2.99 -5.48 6.34
CA GLY A 48 3.44 -6.77 5.81
C GLY A 48 4.52 -7.40 6.69
N TYR A 49 4.40 -8.68 6.93
CA TYR A 49 5.30 -9.46 7.77
C TYR A 49 5.95 -10.58 6.98
N CYS A 50 7.24 -10.78 7.19
CA CYS A 50 8.01 -11.95 6.75
C CYS A 50 8.51 -12.69 7.98
N ASP A 51 8.13 -13.96 8.15
CA ASP A 51 8.52 -14.80 9.29
C ASP A 51 8.29 -14.11 10.66
N GLY A 52 7.16 -13.42 10.79
CA GLY A 52 6.80 -12.68 12.00
C GLY A 52 7.46 -11.31 12.16
N VAL A 53 8.37 -10.92 11.28
CA VAL A 53 9.07 -9.64 11.33
C VAL A 53 8.32 -8.62 10.47
N ALA A 54 8.03 -7.43 11.02
CA ALA A 54 7.49 -6.31 10.28
C ALA A 54 8.48 -5.88 9.19
N ALA A 55 8.09 -5.97 7.92
CA ALA A 55 9.00 -5.85 6.78
C ALA A 55 8.51 -4.93 5.67
N GLY A 56 7.26 -4.49 5.72
CA GLY A 56 6.73 -3.59 4.71
C GLY A 56 5.44 -2.90 5.13
N THR A 57 5.10 -1.83 4.43
CA THR A 57 3.97 -0.94 4.73
C THR A 57 3.21 -0.59 3.46
N VAL A 58 1.95 -0.21 3.63
CA VAL A 58 1.18 0.60 2.68
C VAL A 58 0.13 1.38 3.46
N ARG A 59 -0.17 2.61 3.01
CA ARG A 59 -1.21 3.46 3.58
C ARG A 59 -2.35 3.63 2.58
N LEU A 60 -3.59 3.67 3.08
CA LEU A 60 -4.79 3.95 2.32
C LEU A 60 -5.46 5.21 2.85
N VAL A 61 -5.96 6.03 1.97
CA VAL A 61 -6.72 7.24 2.28
C VAL A 61 -7.95 7.31 1.38
N ALA A 62 -9.11 7.55 1.95
CA ALA A 62 -10.33 7.83 1.19
C ALA A 62 -10.25 9.29 0.69
N ILE A 63 -9.95 9.48 -0.59
CA ILE A 63 -9.82 10.83 -1.19
C ILE A 63 -11.16 11.39 -1.68
N ASP A 64 -12.09 10.54 -2.02
CA ASP A 64 -13.50 10.87 -2.26
C ASP A 64 -14.39 9.78 -1.67
N PRO A 65 -14.78 9.91 -0.38
CA PRO A 65 -15.62 8.90 0.27
C PRO A 65 -17.01 8.77 -0.34
N ALA A 66 -17.57 9.86 -0.92
CA ALA A 66 -18.91 9.84 -1.52
C ALA A 66 -18.93 8.99 -2.79
N ASP A 67 -17.88 9.08 -3.61
CA ASP A 67 -17.72 8.31 -4.84
C ASP A 67 -16.86 7.05 -4.63
N GLY A 68 -16.57 6.67 -3.39
CA GLY A 68 -15.82 5.46 -3.07
C GLY A 68 -14.42 5.42 -3.67
N ILE A 69 -13.75 6.57 -3.81
CA ILE A 69 -12.41 6.67 -4.39
C ILE A 69 -11.35 6.68 -3.29
N TRP A 70 -10.44 5.74 -3.37
CA TRP A 70 -9.32 5.58 -2.44
C TRP A 70 -7.99 5.88 -3.12
N GLN A 71 -7.02 6.34 -2.34
CA GLN A 71 -5.62 6.43 -2.74
C GLN A 71 -4.78 5.47 -1.91
N GLY A 72 -3.92 4.70 -2.59
CA GLY A 72 -2.85 3.93 -1.96
C GLY A 72 -1.53 4.66 -2.10
N ASP A 73 -0.81 4.81 -0.99
CA ASP A 73 0.53 5.39 -0.99
C ASP A 73 1.42 4.75 0.09
N ARG A 74 2.63 5.27 0.24
CA ARG A 74 3.61 4.80 1.25
C ARG A 74 3.85 3.29 1.18
N LEU A 75 3.77 2.69 -0.02
CA LEU A 75 4.19 1.31 -0.23
C LEU A 75 5.71 1.23 -0.08
N ALA A 76 6.15 0.50 0.91
CA ALA A 76 7.57 0.30 1.19
C ALA A 76 7.84 -1.14 1.63
N VAL A 77 8.98 -1.68 1.21
CA VAL A 77 9.49 -2.98 1.68
C VAL A 77 10.95 -2.81 2.07
N LEU A 78 11.31 -3.20 3.27
CA LEU A 78 12.69 -3.17 3.75
C LEU A 78 13.61 -3.97 2.83
N ALA A 79 14.80 -3.46 2.57
CA ALA A 79 15.75 -4.01 1.59
C ALA A 79 15.99 -5.53 1.72
N PRO A 80 16.20 -6.10 2.93
CA PRO A 80 16.43 -7.55 3.09
C PRO A 80 15.23 -8.42 2.66
N TYR A 81 14.02 -7.84 2.54
CA TYR A 81 12.78 -8.57 2.26
C TYR A 81 12.22 -8.33 0.86
N ARG A 82 12.84 -7.47 0.03
CA ARG A 82 12.35 -7.14 -1.33
C ARG A 82 12.29 -8.35 -2.25
N THR A 83 13.27 -9.23 -2.17
CA THR A 83 13.32 -10.47 -2.98
C THR A 83 12.39 -11.56 -2.46
N ARG A 84 11.77 -11.39 -1.30
CA ARG A 84 10.86 -12.36 -0.68
C ARG A 84 9.40 -12.24 -1.14
N GLY A 85 9.14 -11.36 -2.11
CA GLY A 85 7.84 -11.24 -2.74
C GLY A 85 6.75 -10.57 -1.92
N LEU A 86 7.10 -9.75 -0.90
CA LEU A 86 6.12 -9.10 -0.02
C LEU A 86 5.31 -7.99 -0.70
N GLY A 87 5.85 -7.37 -1.76
CA GLY A 87 5.21 -6.24 -2.42
C GLY A 87 3.82 -6.56 -2.99
N ALA A 88 3.67 -7.67 -3.71
CA ALA A 88 2.39 -8.05 -4.30
C ALA A 88 1.30 -8.37 -3.25
N PRO A 89 1.56 -9.13 -2.18
CA PRO A 89 0.64 -9.26 -1.07
C PRO A 89 0.21 -7.95 -0.42
N LEU A 90 1.13 -6.99 -0.23
CA LEU A 90 0.81 -5.67 0.31
C LEU A 90 -0.16 -4.90 -0.60
N VAL A 91 0.11 -4.84 -1.91
CA VAL A 91 -0.78 -4.18 -2.88
C VAL A 91 -2.15 -4.84 -2.91
N ARG A 92 -2.22 -6.18 -2.93
CA ARG A 92 -3.49 -6.92 -2.90
C ARG A 92 -4.26 -6.70 -1.59
N CYS A 93 -3.55 -6.63 -0.46
CA CYS A 93 -4.15 -6.32 0.83
C CYS A 93 -4.74 -4.91 0.83
N ALA A 94 -4.04 -3.93 0.25
CA ALA A 94 -4.51 -2.56 0.10
C ALA A 94 -5.80 -2.50 -0.73
N VAL A 95 -5.79 -3.09 -1.92
CA VAL A 95 -6.95 -3.16 -2.83
C VAL A 95 -8.16 -3.82 -2.15
N ALA A 96 -7.96 -4.97 -1.53
CA ALA A 96 -9.03 -5.69 -0.85
C ALA A 96 -9.55 -4.94 0.38
N THR A 97 -8.68 -4.28 1.16
CA THR A 97 -9.10 -3.50 2.34
C THR A 97 -9.93 -2.29 1.92
N ALA A 98 -9.54 -1.55 0.90
CA ALA A 98 -10.32 -0.43 0.39
C ALA A 98 -11.71 -0.87 -0.13
N ALA A 99 -11.79 -2.02 -0.81
CA ALA A 99 -13.05 -2.59 -1.25
C ALA A 99 -13.97 -2.97 -0.09
N VAL A 100 -13.43 -3.59 0.97
CA VAL A 100 -14.18 -3.93 2.19
C VAL A 100 -14.72 -2.68 2.88
N LEU A 101 -14.00 -1.56 2.78
CA LEU A 101 -14.40 -0.25 3.33
C LEU A 101 -15.33 0.55 2.40
N GLY A 102 -15.88 -0.08 1.37
CA GLY A 102 -16.87 0.52 0.47
C GLY A 102 -16.29 1.27 -0.74
N GLY A 103 -14.99 1.09 -1.01
CA GLY A 103 -14.37 1.66 -2.19
C GLY A 103 -14.79 0.98 -3.50
N HIS A 104 -14.74 1.74 -4.59
CA HIS A 104 -14.98 1.26 -5.95
C HIS A 104 -13.73 1.36 -6.82
N LEU A 105 -12.91 2.36 -6.58
CA LEU A 105 -11.70 2.65 -7.34
C LEU A 105 -10.54 2.97 -6.39
N MET A 106 -9.35 2.50 -6.71
CA MET A 106 -8.12 2.94 -6.05
C MET A 106 -7.18 3.59 -7.06
N SER A 107 -6.62 4.73 -6.69
CA SER A 107 -5.56 5.43 -7.42
C SER A 107 -4.24 5.38 -6.67
N ALA A 108 -3.14 5.55 -7.38
CA ALA A 108 -1.81 5.68 -6.81
C ALA A 108 -0.86 6.41 -7.78
N HIS A 109 0.15 7.10 -7.22
CA HIS A 109 1.26 7.66 -7.99
C HIS A 109 2.45 6.71 -7.91
N ILE A 110 2.76 6.06 -9.02
CA ILE A 110 3.73 4.96 -9.07
C ILE A 110 5.06 5.45 -9.66
N GLN A 111 6.15 5.26 -8.92
CA GLN A 111 7.51 5.53 -9.43
C GLN A 111 7.74 4.72 -10.71
N LEU A 112 8.31 5.33 -11.74
CA LEU A 112 8.43 4.75 -13.09
C LEU A 112 9.01 3.31 -13.11
N PRO A 113 10.05 2.96 -12.32
CA PRO A 113 10.59 1.60 -12.32
C PRO A 113 9.58 0.53 -11.88
N ASN A 114 8.53 0.92 -11.13
CA ASN A 114 7.54 0.00 -10.57
C ASN A 114 6.28 -0.16 -11.45
N VAL A 115 6.12 0.61 -12.51
CA VAL A 115 4.91 0.60 -13.36
C VAL A 115 4.59 -0.81 -13.86
N ARG A 116 5.58 -1.54 -14.40
CA ARG A 116 5.37 -2.92 -14.88
C ARG A 116 4.95 -3.89 -13.77
N PHE A 117 5.41 -3.68 -12.54
CA PHE A 117 4.98 -4.48 -11.40
C PHE A 117 3.50 -4.27 -11.12
N PHE A 118 3.02 -3.03 -11.08
CA PHE A 118 1.61 -2.71 -10.87
C PHE A 118 0.74 -3.18 -12.04
N GLN A 119 1.19 -3.05 -13.29
CA GLN A 119 0.46 -3.59 -14.45
C GLN A 119 0.23 -5.10 -14.35
N ARG A 120 1.22 -5.87 -13.88
CA ARG A 120 1.04 -7.32 -13.62
C ARG A 120 0.04 -7.64 -12.51
N LEU A 121 -0.28 -6.66 -11.65
CA LEU A 121 -1.30 -6.76 -10.61
C LEU A 121 -2.67 -6.24 -11.06
N GLY A 122 -2.83 -5.90 -12.35
CA GLY A 122 -4.10 -5.44 -12.92
C GLY A 122 -4.33 -3.93 -12.84
N TRP A 123 -3.32 -3.15 -12.46
CA TRP A 123 -3.41 -1.69 -12.48
C TRP A 123 -3.23 -1.13 -13.89
N GLU A 124 -3.98 -0.08 -14.19
CA GLU A 124 -3.94 0.62 -15.46
C GLU A 124 -3.33 2.02 -15.30
N THR A 125 -2.56 2.44 -16.31
CA THR A 125 -2.03 3.81 -16.37
C THR A 125 -3.14 4.81 -16.64
N ARG A 126 -3.05 6.00 -16.02
CA ARG A 126 -3.97 7.11 -16.20
C ARG A 126 -3.21 8.38 -16.55
N GLY A 127 -3.46 8.93 -17.74
CA GLY A 127 -2.78 10.14 -18.20
C GLY A 127 -1.26 9.96 -18.36
N ASP A 128 -0.57 11.10 -18.45
CA ASP A 128 0.88 11.17 -18.60
C ASP A 128 1.59 11.13 -17.24
N PRO A 129 2.87 10.75 -17.22
CA PRO A 129 3.69 10.88 -16.01
C PRO A 129 3.75 12.32 -15.52
N GLU A 130 3.74 12.50 -14.21
CA GLU A 130 3.74 13.80 -13.56
C GLU A 130 4.74 13.86 -12.39
N ILE A 131 5.07 15.08 -11.96
CA ILE A 131 5.91 15.28 -10.77
C ILE A 131 5.05 15.15 -9.52
N TYR A 132 5.36 14.17 -8.68
CA TYR A 132 4.77 13.95 -7.37
C TYR A 132 5.89 13.76 -6.34
N ALA A 133 5.82 14.51 -5.23
CA ALA A 133 6.86 14.52 -4.19
C ALA A 133 8.30 14.70 -4.76
N GLY A 134 8.45 15.56 -5.77
CA GLY A 134 9.75 15.86 -6.37
C GLY A 134 10.31 14.82 -7.34
N LEU A 135 9.62 13.73 -7.59
CA LEU A 135 10.00 12.67 -8.55
C LEU A 135 8.92 12.45 -9.61
N VAL A 136 9.34 11.95 -10.77
CA VAL A 136 8.40 11.57 -11.84
C VAL A 136 7.68 10.28 -11.45
N HIS A 137 6.35 10.34 -11.43
CA HIS A 137 5.46 9.21 -11.17
C HIS A 137 4.46 9.04 -12.29
N GLN A 138 4.02 7.82 -12.52
CA GLN A 138 2.92 7.46 -13.38
C GLN A 138 1.64 7.36 -12.54
N PRO A 139 0.61 8.17 -12.78
CA PRO A 139 -0.70 7.94 -12.20
C PRO A 139 -1.26 6.59 -12.68
N MET A 140 -1.74 5.78 -11.76
CA MET A 140 -2.35 4.48 -12.05
C MET A 140 -3.61 4.29 -11.22
N SER A 141 -4.53 3.45 -11.71
CA SER A 141 -5.72 3.07 -10.95
C SER A 141 -6.10 1.60 -11.16
N ILE A 142 -6.92 1.09 -10.26
CA ILE A 142 -7.50 -0.25 -10.33
C ILE A 142 -8.95 -0.19 -9.83
N GLU A 143 -9.86 -0.86 -10.54
CA GLU A 143 -11.21 -1.13 -10.03
C GLU A 143 -11.13 -2.11 -8.86
N LEU A 144 -11.90 -1.86 -7.81
CA LEU A 144 -11.86 -2.69 -6.63
C LEU A 144 -12.80 -3.89 -6.77
N PRO A 145 -12.41 -5.06 -6.24
CA PRO A 145 -13.22 -6.28 -6.33
C PRO A 145 -14.51 -6.16 -5.51
N PRO A 146 -15.50 -7.03 -5.75
CA PRO A 146 -16.70 -7.11 -4.93
C PRO A 146 -16.36 -7.36 -3.45
N PRO A 147 -17.14 -6.81 -2.50
CA PRO A 147 -16.84 -6.89 -1.06
C PRO A 147 -16.63 -8.30 -0.52
N ASP A 148 -17.34 -9.31 -1.02
CA ASP A 148 -17.19 -10.69 -0.53
C ASP A 148 -15.87 -11.32 -0.96
N GLU A 149 -15.45 -11.10 -2.19
CA GLU A 149 -14.13 -11.50 -2.70
C GLU A 149 -13.02 -10.78 -1.93
N ALA A 150 -13.20 -9.48 -1.72
CA ALA A 150 -12.27 -8.68 -0.95
C ALA A 150 -12.10 -9.20 0.49
N ARG A 151 -13.20 -9.50 1.20
CA ARG A 151 -13.16 -10.09 2.55
C ARG A 151 -12.41 -11.43 2.59
N ALA A 152 -12.64 -12.29 1.59
CA ALA A 152 -11.90 -13.55 1.48
C ALA A 152 -10.39 -13.32 1.31
N THR A 153 -10.02 -12.35 0.48
CA THR A 153 -8.62 -11.98 0.24
C THR A 153 -7.96 -11.41 1.50
N VAL A 154 -8.62 -10.48 2.21
CA VAL A 154 -8.10 -9.93 3.48
C VAL A 154 -7.85 -11.05 4.50
N ARG A 155 -8.80 -11.96 4.70
CA ARG A 155 -8.65 -13.09 5.63
C ARG A 155 -7.47 -13.99 5.26
N ARG A 156 -7.33 -14.35 3.98
CA ARG A 156 -6.23 -15.19 3.48
C ARG A 156 -4.87 -14.55 3.70
N LEU A 157 -4.73 -13.26 3.38
CA LEU A 157 -3.47 -12.53 3.54
C LEU A 157 -3.11 -12.32 5.01
N ALA A 158 -4.10 -12.12 5.88
CA ALA A 158 -3.90 -12.02 7.33
C ALA A 158 -3.47 -13.36 7.95
N ALA A 159 -3.94 -14.49 7.42
CA ALA A 159 -3.51 -15.82 7.86
C ALA A 159 -2.11 -16.22 7.35
N GLY A 160 -1.51 -15.45 6.44
CA GLY A 160 -0.19 -15.74 5.88
C GLY A 160 -0.15 -16.85 4.84
N VAL A 161 -1.30 -17.25 4.29
CA VAL A 161 -1.38 -18.26 3.23
C VAL A 161 -0.82 -17.65 1.95
N SER A 162 0.23 -18.27 1.41
CA SER A 162 0.88 -17.82 0.18
C SER A 162 0.00 -18.08 -1.03
N ALA A 163 0.09 -17.20 -2.04
CA ALA A 163 -0.55 -17.43 -3.34
C ALA A 163 0.07 -18.61 -4.13
N ARG A 164 1.07 -19.30 -3.56
CA ARG A 164 1.68 -20.52 -4.14
C ARG A 164 0.98 -21.80 -3.72
N ASP A 165 0.01 -21.71 -2.81
CA ASP A 165 -0.75 -22.86 -2.26
C ASP A 165 -2.13 -23.00 -2.91
N LEU A 166 -2.30 -22.45 -4.13
CA LEU A 166 -3.49 -22.56 -4.98
C LEU A 166 -3.14 -23.14 -6.33
#